data_75d7334db4b1d84e8d3753df413bb40d
#
_entry.id   75d7334db4b1d84e8d3753df413bb40d
#
_cell.length_a   1.000
_cell.length_b   1.000
_cell.length_c   1.000
_cell.angle_alpha   90.00
_cell.angle_beta   90.00
_cell.angle_gamma   90.00
#
_symmetry.space_group_name_H-M   'P 1'
#
loop_
_entity.id
_entity.type
_entity.pdbx_description
1 polymer ?
#
loop_
_entity_poly.entity_id
_entity_poly.type
_entity_poly.pdbx_seq_one_letter_code
_entity_poly.pdbx_strand_id
1 'polypeptide(L)'
;MNSKEAKARIKINKLLEEAGWRFFDSDEGKATIKLESSIKMDDLGDDFEHSKNGFIDFLLVDENQNPIIVLEAKKESLNPLVGKEQARKYAKSQKVKFIILSNGVLHYLWNIETGNPEQIQVFPTLDSIKHYYEFTPEPDKLISEIVNDDYVVLTQLPNYKEFPEFKDETKRKDLIFNFKLR
;
A
#
# COMPACT_ATOMS: atom_id res chain seq x y z
N MET A 1 5.76 -27.83 3.54
CA MET A 1 4.96 -26.61 3.46
C MET A 1 3.66 -26.83 4.23
N ASN A 2 3.36 -26.01 5.23
CA ASN A 2 2.17 -26.22 6.08
C ASN A 2 0.91 -25.81 5.29
N SER A 3 -0.15 -26.61 5.33
CA SER A 3 -1.41 -26.40 4.58
C SER A 3 -2.02 -24.98 4.74
N LYS A 4 -1.84 -24.35 5.90
CA LYS A 4 -2.32 -22.97 6.17
C LYS A 4 -1.49 -21.88 5.49
N GLU A 5 -0.21 -22.14 5.25
CA GLU A 5 0.68 -21.24 4.53
C GLU A 5 0.40 -21.29 3.02
N ALA A 6 0.18 -22.50 2.49
CA ALA A 6 -0.21 -22.67 1.11
C ALA A 6 -1.55 -21.95 0.77
N LYS A 7 -2.52 -21.97 1.68
CA LYS A 7 -3.79 -21.24 1.49
C LYS A 7 -3.58 -19.72 1.43
N ALA A 8 -2.76 -19.16 2.29
CA ALA A 8 -2.46 -17.72 2.27
C ALA A 8 -1.80 -17.32 0.93
N ARG A 9 -0.81 -18.10 0.47
CA ARG A 9 -0.14 -17.86 -0.82
C ARG A 9 -1.09 -17.95 -2.00
N ILE A 10 -2.01 -18.91 -2.04
CA ILE A 10 -3.03 -19.03 -3.10
C ILE A 10 -3.91 -17.78 -3.16
N LYS A 11 -4.36 -17.28 -1.99
CA LYS A 11 -5.16 -16.05 -1.93
C LYS A 11 -4.34 -14.82 -2.40
N ILE A 12 -3.09 -14.72 -1.97
CA ILE A 12 -2.18 -13.65 -2.37
C ILE A 12 -1.94 -13.68 -3.88
N ASN A 13 -1.71 -14.86 -4.47
CA ASN A 13 -1.53 -14.99 -5.90
C ASN A 13 -2.73 -14.44 -6.68
N LYS A 14 -3.94 -14.81 -6.25
CA LYS A 14 -5.17 -14.31 -6.87
C LYS A 14 -5.30 -12.79 -6.76
N LEU A 15 -5.00 -12.21 -5.60
CA LEU A 15 -5.03 -10.76 -5.39
C LEU A 15 -3.98 -10.03 -6.25
N LEU A 16 -2.81 -10.62 -6.46
CA LEU A 16 -1.78 -10.10 -7.36
C LEU A 16 -2.26 -10.10 -8.82
N GLU A 17 -2.86 -11.21 -9.28
CA GLU A 17 -3.43 -11.29 -10.62
C GLU A 17 -4.57 -10.31 -10.83
N GLU A 18 -5.49 -10.17 -9.85
CA GLU A 18 -6.58 -9.18 -9.87
C GLU A 18 -6.07 -7.74 -9.92
N ALA A 19 -4.90 -7.47 -9.36
CA ALA A 19 -4.21 -6.17 -9.43
C ALA A 19 -3.38 -5.98 -10.70
N GLY A 20 -3.41 -6.94 -11.63
CA GLY A 20 -2.71 -6.87 -12.93
C GLY A 20 -1.24 -7.27 -12.89
N TRP A 21 -0.76 -7.89 -11.79
CA TRP A 21 0.59 -8.45 -11.73
C TRP A 21 0.62 -9.82 -12.41
N ARG A 22 1.69 -10.14 -13.14
CA ARG A 22 1.80 -11.34 -13.96
C ARG A 22 2.88 -12.29 -13.43
N PHE A 23 2.50 -13.56 -13.24
CA PHE A 23 3.43 -14.63 -12.86
C PHE A 23 4.23 -15.16 -14.05
N PHE A 24 3.70 -15.07 -15.26
CA PHE A 24 4.27 -15.62 -16.48
C PHE A 24 4.30 -14.57 -17.58
N ASP A 25 5.19 -14.79 -18.54
CA ASP A 25 5.21 -14.01 -19.77
C ASP A 25 3.94 -14.28 -20.57
N SER A 26 3.39 -13.26 -21.20
CA SER A 26 2.20 -13.32 -22.04
C SER A 26 2.32 -12.33 -23.21
N ASP A 27 1.33 -12.34 -24.10
CA ASP A 27 1.25 -11.35 -25.19
C ASP A 27 1.14 -9.90 -24.66
N GLU A 28 0.69 -9.72 -23.44
CA GLU A 28 0.60 -8.41 -22.76
C GLU A 28 1.94 -7.94 -22.16
N GLY A 29 2.95 -8.79 -22.11
CA GLY A 29 4.28 -8.46 -21.63
C GLY A 29 4.93 -9.53 -20.75
N LYS A 30 6.09 -9.19 -20.22
CA LYS A 30 6.88 -10.08 -19.36
C LYS A 30 6.24 -10.27 -17.98
N ALA A 31 6.60 -11.37 -17.32
CA ALA A 31 6.26 -11.60 -15.91
C ALA A 31 6.76 -10.42 -15.04
N THR A 32 5.86 -9.96 -14.16
CA THR A 32 6.15 -8.85 -13.22
C THR A 32 6.25 -9.33 -11.78
N ILE A 33 6.18 -10.64 -11.55
CA ILE A 33 6.34 -11.28 -10.24
C ILE A 33 7.52 -12.24 -10.31
N LYS A 34 8.45 -12.09 -9.36
CA LYS A 34 9.53 -13.04 -9.11
C LYS A 34 9.30 -13.73 -7.78
N LEU A 35 9.32 -15.06 -7.78
CA LEU A 35 9.08 -15.89 -6.60
C LEU A 35 10.39 -16.22 -5.89
N GLU A 36 10.38 -16.22 -4.55
CA GLU A 36 11.45 -16.75 -3.69
C GLU A 36 12.86 -16.38 -4.15
N SER A 37 13.04 -15.09 -4.44
CA SER A 37 14.37 -14.59 -4.82
C SER A 37 15.32 -14.69 -3.64
N SER A 38 16.38 -15.50 -3.76
CA SER A 38 17.47 -15.52 -2.81
C SER A 38 18.25 -14.22 -2.87
N ILE A 39 18.39 -13.53 -1.75
CA ILE A 39 19.13 -12.28 -1.66
C ILE A 39 20.45 -12.56 -0.93
N LYS A 40 21.54 -12.10 -1.51
CA LYS A 40 22.80 -11.99 -0.79
C LYS A 40 22.69 -10.81 0.17
N MET A 41 22.73 -11.07 1.45
CA MET A 41 22.66 -10.07 2.52
C MET A 41 24.04 -9.52 2.94
N ASP A 42 25.01 -9.52 2.05
CA ASP A 42 26.40 -9.15 2.35
C ASP A 42 26.59 -7.68 2.81
N ASP A 43 25.56 -6.83 2.63
CA ASP A 43 25.62 -5.40 2.96
C ASP A 43 24.87 -4.99 4.26
N LEU A 44 24.36 -5.93 5.04
CA LEU A 44 23.51 -5.64 6.20
C LEU A 44 24.21 -5.98 7.53
N GLY A 45 25.33 -5.33 7.85
CA GLY A 45 25.90 -5.26 9.20
C GLY A 45 25.87 -6.51 10.11
N ASP A 46 26.81 -6.60 11.03
CA ASP A 46 27.11 -7.77 11.92
C ASP A 46 26.00 -8.24 12.88
N ASP A 47 24.81 -7.66 12.88
CA ASP A 47 23.72 -8.00 13.81
C ASP A 47 22.87 -9.21 13.36
N PHE A 48 23.33 -10.00 12.41
CA PHE A 48 22.60 -11.14 11.86
C PHE A 48 23.23 -12.49 12.19
N GLU A 49 22.89 -13.00 13.31
CA GLU A 49 23.30 -14.36 13.74
C GLU A 49 22.50 -15.44 13.05
N HIS A 50 22.09 -15.66 11.96
CA HIS A 50 21.56 -16.98 11.54
C HIS A 50 21.13 -17.20 10.08
N SER A 51 21.32 -16.29 9.13
CA SER A 51 21.33 -16.77 7.74
C SER A 51 21.96 -15.77 6.76
N LYS A 52 23.02 -16.19 6.10
CA LYS A 52 23.69 -15.43 5.02
C LYS A 52 22.82 -15.27 3.79
N ASN A 53 21.66 -15.94 3.71
CA ASN A 53 20.70 -15.87 2.61
C ASN A 53 19.31 -15.67 3.18
N GLY A 54 18.68 -14.54 2.87
CA GLY A 54 17.26 -14.33 3.11
C GLY A 54 16.46 -14.66 1.85
N PHE A 55 15.19 -15.02 2.01
CA PHE A 55 14.27 -15.26 0.91
C PHE A 55 13.14 -14.25 0.96
N ILE A 56 12.80 -13.67 -0.18
CA ILE A 56 11.60 -12.87 -0.38
C ILE A 56 10.54 -13.79 -0.95
N ASP A 57 9.33 -13.77 -0.40
CA ASP A 57 8.23 -14.56 -0.92
C ASP A 57 7.86 -14.12 -2.35
N PHE A 58 7.70 -12.80 -2.57
CA PHE A 58 7.44 -12.22 -3.88
C PHE A 58 8.21 -10.90 -4.04
N LEU A 59 8.85 -10.74 -5.17
CA LEU A 59 9.43 -9.49 -5.62
C LEU A 59 8.66 -9.02 -6.85
N LEU A 60 7.96 -7.89 -6.71
CA LEU A 60 7.22 -7.29 -7.82
C LEU A 60 8.13 -6.32 -8.57
N VAL A 61 8.16 -6.44 -9.88
CA VAL A 61 9.02 -5.66 -10.76
C VAL A 61 8.20 -4.91 -11.80
N ASP A 62 8.77 -3.84 -12.36
CA ASP A 62 8.18 -3.12 -13.49
C ASP A 62 8.38 -3.87 -14.81
N GLU A 63 7.90 -3.29 -15.91
CA GLU A 63 8.05 -3.82 -17.26
C GLU A 63 9.51 -3.90 -17.71
N ASN A 64 10.38 -3.09 -17.11
CA ASN A 64 11.83 -3.10 -17.34
C ASN A 64 12.57 -4.04 -16.38
N GLN A 65 11.83 -4.82 -15.58
CA GLN A 65 12.37 -5.77 -14.60
C GLN A 65 13.08 -5.11 -13.40
N ASN A 66 12.83 -3.81 -13.14
CA ASN A 66 13.32 -3.13 -11.93
C ASN A 66 12.45 -3.49 -10.73
N PRO A 67 13.04 -3.83 -9.57
CA PRO A 67 12.31 -4.09 -8.35
C PRO A 67 11.53 -2.85 -7.86
N ILE A 68 10.24 -3.04 -7.51
CA ILE A 68 9.36 -1.95 -7.04
C ILE A 68 8.78 -2.26 -5.67
N ILE A 69 8.29 -3.49 -5.44
CA ILE A 69 7.61 -3.88 -4.22
C ILE A 69 8.19 -5.21 -3.73
N VAL A 70 8.46 -5.28 -2.43
CA VAL A 70 8.68 -6.55 -1.72
C VAL A 70 7.36 -6.97 -1.09
N LEU A 71 6.91 -8.20 -1.32
CA LEU A 71 5.77 -8.75 -0.64
C LEU A 71 6.20 -9.90 0.26
N GLU A 72 5.90 -9.78 1.53
CA GLU A 72 6.11 -10.79 2.57
C GLU A 72 4.77 -11.43 2.94
N ALA A 73 4.68 -12.74 2.78
CA ALA A 73 3.49 -13.53 3.07
C ALA A 73 3.60 -14.21 4.44
N LYS A 74 2.55 -14.16 5.21
CA LYS A 74 2.43 -14.89 6.49
C LYS A 74 1.25 -15.84 6.45
N LYS A 75 1.24 -16.82 7.35
CA LYS A 75 0.10 -17.74 7.53
C LYS A 75 -1.15 -16.93 7.88
N GLU A 76 -2.30 -17.35 7.39
CA GLU A 76 -3.60 -16.72 7.65
C GLU A 76 -3.87 -16.48 9.16
N SER A 77 -3.35 -17.33 10.02
CA SER A 77 -3.49 -17.23 11.48
C SER A 77 -2.57 -16.21 12.16
N LEU A 78 -1.64 -15.60 11.42
CA LEU A 78 -0.69 -14.63 11.96
C LEU A 78 -1.02 -13.22 11.45
N ASN A 79 -0.76 -12.22 12.30
CA ASN A 79 -0.81 -10.83 11.83
C ASN A 79 0.34 -10.60 10.84
N PRO A 80 0.08 -10.05 9.65
CA PRO A 80 1.12 -9.78 8.65
C PRO A 80 2.26 -8.89 9.17
N LEU A 81 1.98 -8.01 10.12
CA LEU A 81 2.98 -7.10 10.71
C LEU A 81 4.13 -7.81 11.42
N VAL A 82 3.98 -9.09 11.77
CA VAL A 82 5.08 -9.91 12.31
C VAL A 82 6.26 -9.99 11.33
N GLY A 83 5.99 -9.92 10.01
CA GLY A 83 7.01 -9.91 8.96
C GLY A 83 7.66 -8.55 8.68
N LYS A 84 7.23 -7.49 9.35
CA LYS A 84 7.61 -6.09 9.05
C LYS A 84 9.13 -5.89 8.97
N GLU A 85 9.86 -6.32 9.98
CA GLU A 85 11.32 -6.11 10.05
C GLU A 85 12.07 -6.93 9.01
N GLN A 86 11.63 -8.17 8.78
CA GLN A 86 12.19 -9.02 7.75
C GLN A 86 11.99 -8.38 6.36
N ALA A 87 10.77 -7.99 6.03
CA ALA A 87 10.45 -7.35 4.76
C ALA A 87 11.20 -6.02 4.57
N ARG A 88 11.38 -5.23 5.64
CA ARG A 88 12.14 -3.97 5.58
C ARG A 88 13.61 -4.21 5.20
N LYS A 89 14.23 -5.24 5.74
CA LYS A 89 15.61 -5.59 5.41
C LYS A 89 15.74 -6.01 3.96
N TYR A 90 14.81 -6.83 3.47
CA TYR A 90 14.75 -7.22 2.07
C TYR A 90 14.55 -6.01 1.13
N ALA A 91 13.61 -5.14 1.48
CA ALA A 91 13.35 -3.94 0.68
C ALA A 91 14.59 -3.04 0.58
N LYS A 92 15.30 -2.83 1.68
CA LYS A 92 16.56 -2.08 1.69
C LYS A 92 17.64 -2.72 0.83
N SER A 93 17.83 -4.05 0.90
CA SER A 93 18.82 -4.76 0.08
C SER A 93 18.52 -4.67 -1.41
N GLN A 94 17.25 -4.62 -1.81
CA GLN A 94 16.80 -4.46 -3.19
C GLN A 94 16.63 -2.98 -3.61
N LYS A 95 16.91 -2.02 -2.71
CA LYS A 95 16.67 -0.58 -2.92
C LYS A 95 15.21 -0.27 -3.29
N VAL A 96 14.29 -1.04 -2.71
CA VAL A 96 12.85 -0.93 -2.92
C VAL A 96 12.25 -0.12 -1.78
N LYS A 97 11.29 0.76 -2.11
CA LYS A 97 10.65 1.66 -1.15
C LYS A 97 9.32 1.13 -0.62
N PHE A 98 8.66 0.26 -1.39
CA PHE A 98 7.35 -0.26 -1.05
C PHE A 98 7.41 -1.70 -0.57
N ILE A 99 6.62 -1.95 0.46
CA ILE A 99 6.44 -3.30 1.02
C ILE A 99 4.94 -3.58 1.11
N ILE A 100 4.54 -4.79 0.71
CA ILE A 100 3.25 -5.36 1.04
C ILE A 100 3.47 -6.45 2.08
N LEU A 101 2.73 -6.36 3.19
CA LEU A 101 2.65 -7.41 4.20
C LEU A 101 1.28 -8.05 4.13
N SER A 102 1.19 -9.35 3.93
CA SER A 102 -0.09 -10.02 3.74
C SER A 102 -0.14 -11.41 4.37
N ASN A 103 -1.33 -11.81 4.84
CA ASN A 103 -1.65 -13.19 5.20
C ASN A 103 -2.77 -13.80 4.34
N GLY A 104 -3.08 -13.14 3.22
CA GLY A 104 -4.15 -13.54 2.31
C GLY A 104 -5.56 -13.07 2.72
N VAL A 105 -5.71 -12.39 3.89
CA VAL A 105 -6.97 -11.81 4.39
C VAL A 105 -6.78 -10.37 4.81
N LEU A 106 -5.68 -10.08 5.52
CA LEU A 106 -5.32 -8.76 5.99
C LEU A 106 -4.06 -8.31 5.27
N HIS A 107 -4.05 -7.08 4.79
CA HIS A 107 -3.00 -6.54 3.96
C HIS A 107 -2.58 -5.16 4.42
N TYR A 108 -1.28 -4.89 4.33
CA TYR A 108 -0.71 -3.58 4.60
C TYR A 108 0.21 -3.17 3.45
N LEU A 109 0.12 -1.92 3.04
CA LEU A 109 1.11 -1.25 2.19
C LEU A 109 1.99 -0.37 3.07
N TRP A 110 3.27 -0.39 2.82
CA TRP A 110 4.24 0.42 3.56
C TRP A 110 5.24 1.06 2.62
N ASN A 111 5.28 2.39 2.62
CA ASN A 111 6.42 3.12 2.09
C ASN A 111 7.41 3.32 3.23
N ILE A 112 8.59 2.66 3.14
CA ILE A 112 9.59 2.65 4.22
C ILE A 112 10.28 4.00 4.44
N GLU A 113 10.14 4.95 3.51
CA GLU A 113 10.71 6.29 3.60
C GLU A 113 9.80 7.27 4.32
N THR A 114 8.49 7.09 4.27
CA THR A 114 7.53 8.12 4.68
C THR A 114 6.65 7.77 5.87
N GLY A 115 6.67 6.54 6.38
CA GLY A 115 5.75 6.26 7.47
C GLY A 115 5.71 4.85 8.01
N ASN A 116 4.55 4.49 8.53
CA ASN A 116 4.21 3.17 9.04
C ASN A 116 3.36 2.40 8.03
N PRO A 117 3.29 1.05 8.16
CA PRO A 117 2.36 0.26 7.35
C PRO A 117 0.91 0.71 7.51
N GLU A 118 0.23 0.95 6.41
CA GLU A 118 -1.18 1.32 6.34
C GLU A 118 -1.99 0.13 5.84
N GLN A 119 -3.14 -0.13 6.47
CA GLN A 119 -4.02 -1.20 6.05
C GLN A 119 -4.65 -0.87 4.70
N ILE A 120 -4.59 -1.81 3.77
CA ILE A 120 -5.21 -1.71 2.45
C ILE A 120 -6.21 -2.84 2.24
N GLN A 121 -7.21 -2.62 1.40
CA GLN A 121 -8.21 -3.62 1.02
C GLN A 121 -7.88 -4.26 -0.32
N VAL A 122 -7.20 -3.55 -1.20
CA VAL A 122 -6.87 -3.96 -2.56
C VAL A 122 -5.37 -3.80 -2.76
N PHE A 123 -4.76 -4.73 -3.48
CA PHE A 123 -3.34 -4.60 -3.83
C PHE A 123 -3.15 -3.47 -4.85
N PRO A 124 -2.08 -2.68 -4.73
CA PRO A 124 -1.80 -1.64 -5.69
C PRO A 124 -1.45 -2.24 -7.06
N THR A 125 -1.90 -1.57 -8.11
CA THR A 125 -1.47 -1.85 -9.48
C THR A 125 -0.08 -1.25 -9.73
N LEU A 126 0.59 -1.69 -10.79
CA LEU A 126 1.87 -1.07 -11.21
C LEU A 126 1.70 0.44 -11.46
N ASP A 127 0.59 0.83 -12.09
CA ASP A 127 0.28 2.21 -12.41
C ASP A 127 0.07 3.06 -11.13
N SER A 128 -0.71 2.57 -10.18
CA SER A 128 -0.96 3.29 -8.91
C SER A 128 0.32 3.51 -8.10
N ILE A 129 1.29 2.58 -8.16
CA ILE A 129 2.58 2.73 -7.49
C ILE A 129 3.49 3.72 -8.23
N LYS A 130 3.50 3.72 -9.56
CA LYS A 130 4.25 4.73 -10.36
C LYS A 130 3.79 6.14 -10.02
N HIS A 131 2.48 6.35 -9.91
CA HIS A 131 1.86 7.64 -9.60
C HIS A 131 1.83 7.98 -8.10
N TYR A 132 2.22 7.06 -7.22
CA TYR A 132 2.22 7.28 -5.77
C TYR A 132 3.05 8.51 -5.35
N TYR A 133 4.09 8.84 -6.10
CA TYR A 133 4.96 9.99 -5.84
C TYR A 133 4.53 11.26 -6.59
N GLU A 134 3.61 11.16 -7.55
CA GLU A 134 3.15 12.33 -8.31
C GLU A 134 2.16 13.16 -7.52
N PHE A 135 1.50 12.56 -6.51
CA PHE A 135 0.70 13.31 -5.56
C PHE A 135 1.60 13.91 -4.49
N THR A 136 2.27 14.99 -4.82
CA THR A 136 2.79 15.94 -3.85
C THR A 136 1.65 16.88 -3.50
N PRO A 137 1.08 16.83 -2.27
CA PRO A 137 0.16 17.87 -1.85
C PRO A 137 0.89 19.20 -2.01
N GLU A 138 0.32 20.15 -2.74
CA GLU A 138 0.83 21.51 -2.83
C GLU A 138 0.42 22.22 -1.53
N PRO A 139 1.29 22.28 -0.50
CA PRO A 139 0.91 22.87 0.79
C PRO A 139 0.49 24.33 0.64
N ASP A 140 1.08 25.05 -0.32
CA ASP A 140 0.73 26.45 -0.60
C ASP A 140 -0.68 26.59 -1.18
N LYS A 141 -1.14 25.63 -2.00
CA LYS A 141 -2.54 25.59 -2.44
C LYS A 141 -3.49 25.27 -1.30
N LEU A 142 -3.16 24.29 -0.45
CA LEU A 142 -3.97 23.93 0.71
C LEU A 142 -4.09 25.09 1.71
N ILE A 143 -3.03 25.88 1.88
CA ILE A 143 -3.03 27.07 2.76
C ILE A 143 -3.77 28.23 2.11
N SER A 144 -3.73 28.38 0.79
CA SER A 144 -4.41 29.43 0.05
C SER A 144 -5.89 29.14 -0.21
N GLU A 145 -6.33 27.89 -0.11
CA GLU A 145 -7.74 27.56 -0.19
C GLU A 145 -8.48 28.08 1.03
N ILE A 146 -9.37 29.02 0.77
CA ILE A 146 -10.33 29.51 1.78
C ILE A 146 -11.26 28.32 2.08
N VAL A 147 -11.00 27.63 3.18
CA VAL A 147 -11.97 26.73 3.77
C VAL A 147 -13.21 27.57 4.03
N ASN A 148 -14.38 27.13 3.55
CA ASN A 148 -15.62 27.82 3.87
C ASN A 148 -15.82 27.72 5.39
N ASP A 149 -15.41 28.79 6.10
CA ASP A 149 -15.48 28.88 7.55
C ASP A 149 -16.90 28.63 8.06
N ASP A 150 -17.91 28.99 7.28
CA ASP A 150 -19.31 28.77 7.62
C ASP A 150 -19.65 27.28 7.75
N TYR A 151 -19.10 26.43 6.87
CA TYR A 151 -19.32 24.98 6.99
C TYR A 151 -18.68 24.40 8.25
N VAL A 152 -17.44 24.78 8.54
CA VAL A 152 -16.72 24.29 9.71
C VAL A 152 -17.40 24.78 10.99
N VAL A 153 -17.76 26.06 11.06
CA VAL A 153 -18.44 26.65 12.22
C VAL A 153 -19.82 26.01 12.44
N LEU A 154 -20.61 25.88 11.37
CA LEU A 154 -21.96 25.30 11.45
C LEU A 154 -21.92 23.84 11.92
N THR A 155 -20.94 23.03 11.45
CA THR A 155 -20.84 21.63 11.87
C THR A 155 -20.36 21.44 13.31
N GLN A 156 -19.78 22.47 13.93
CA GLN A 156 -19.38 22.45 15.35
C GLN A 156 -20.52 22.81 16.29
N LEU A 157 -21.63 23.35 15.79
CA LEU A 157 -22.77 23.74 16.62
C LEU A 157 -23.65 22.54 16.98
N PRO A 158 -24.18 22.46 18.20
CA PRO A 158 -25.20 21.47 18.56
C PRO A 158 -26.39 21.58 17.61
N ASN A 159 -26.95 20.45 17.21
CA ASN A 159 -28.14 20.39 16.34
C ASN A 159 -27.96 21.04 14.95
N TYR A 160 -26.75 21.17 14.43
CA TYR A 160 -26.49 21.80 13.12
C TYR A 160 -27.35 21.19 11.98
N LYS A 161 -27.75 19.91 12.08
CA LYS A 161 -28.63 19.24 11.11
C LYS A 161 -30.03 19.83 11.02
N GLU A 162 -30.44 20.62 12.02
CA GLU A 162 -31.71 21.29 12.06
C GLU A 162 -31.71 22.68 11.41
N PHE A 163 -30.54 23.20 11.11
CA PHE A 163 -30.41 24.48 10.43
C PHE A 163 -30.96 24.44 8.99
N PRO A 164 -31.57 25.56 8.53
CA PRO A 164 -32.16 25.62 7.19
C PRO A 164 -31.19 25.23 6.07
N GLU A 165 -29.91 25.57 6.22
CA GLU A 165 -28.84 25.28 5.26
C GLU A 165 -28.59 23.79 5.11
N PHE A 166 -28.83 23.01 6.16
CA PHE A 166 -28.66 21.55 6.15
C PHE A 166 -29.97 20.80 5.84
N LYS A 167 -31.12 21.45 6.01
CA LYS A 167 -32.42 20.89 5.64
C LYS A 167 -32.66 20.96 4.13
N ASP A 168 -32.13 21.97 3.48
CA ASP A 168 -32.17 22.09 2.02
C ASP A 168 -31.10 21.17 1.41
N GLU A 169 -31.57 20.12 0.74
CA GLU A 169 -30.67 19.10 0.15
C GLU A 169 -29.74 19.69 -0.91
N THR A 170 -30.18 20.71 -1.63
CA THR A 170 -29.38 21.38 -2.66
C THR A 170 -28.25 22.17 -2.01
N LYS A 171 -28.56 23.01 -1.04
CA LYS A 171 -27.57 23.79 -0.31
C LYS A 171 -26.58 22.92 0.45
N ARG A 172 -27.05 21.82 1.04
CA ARG A 172 -26.19 20.85 1.71
C ARG A 172 -25.23 20.16 0.73
N LYS A 173 -25.71 19.80 -0.47
CA LYS A 173 -24.85 19.21 -1.51
C LYS A 173 -23.81 20.19 -2.00
N ASP A 174 -24.15 21.45 -2.17
CA ASP A 174 -23.21 22.50 -2.57
C ASP A 174 -22.13 22.74 -1.52
N LEU A 175 -22.48 22.79 -0.25
CA LEU A 175 -21.53 22.92 0.85
C LEU A 175 -20.56 21.71 0.91
N ILE A 176 -21.09 20.50 0.82
CA ILE A 176 -20.29 19.26 0.84
C ILE A 176 -19.45 19.12 -0.44
N PHE A 177 -19.99 19.51 -1.58
CA PHE A 177 -19.30 19.45 -2.85
C PHE A 177 -18.11 20.41 -2.88
N ASN A 178 -18.31 21.65 -2.46
CA ASN A 178 -17.25 22.65 -2.34
C ASN A 178 -16.17 22.25 -1.32
N PHE A 179 -16.51 21.49 -0.29
CA PHE A 179 -15.56 20.94 0.67
C PHE A 179 -14.78 19.74 0.11
N LYS A 180 -15.41 18.89 -0.72
CA LYS A 180 -14.78 17.69 -1.28
C LYS A 180 -13.91 17.95 -2.50
N LEU A 181 -14.14 19.05 -3.22
CA LEU A 181 -13.32 19.46 -4.38
C LEU A 181 -12.07 20.25 -3.99
N ARG A 182 -11.91 20.51 -2.73
CA ARG A 182 -10.75 21.18 -2.13
C ARG A 182 -9.97 20.15 -1.32
#